data_80d7170e5887e4c18b416821e44d6a07
#
_entry.id   80d7170e5887e4c18b416821e44d6a07
#
_cell.length_a   1.000
_cell.length_b   1.000
_cell.length_c   1.000
_cell.angle_alpha   90.00
_cell.angle_beta   90.00
_cell.angle_gamma   90.00
#
_symmetry.space_group_name_H-M   'P 1'
#
loop_
_entity.id
_entity.type
_entity.pdbx_description
1 polymer ?
#
loop_
_entity_poly.entity_id
_entity_poly.type
_entity_poly.pdbx_seq_one_letter_code
_entity_poly.pdbx_strand_id
1 'polypeptide(L)'
;MVHLLSFAALASAAFVSVTATPTRRAMAVAEQRTVPITFASAGKPAADTTLDLRIALKQKDMEGLEKALFDVSTPSSSLYGQHLSLEQVAAFAAPTEQSVNAVTQWLQENGVADITPSGPFNDWISFSVSASKADELFDTNFEDFVHIESGERFVRTLQYSIPQDLVQHIDLVHPTTTFVKPLVQRPVMSVPVPGTANVTERALGAPSSCNSVVTPACLQSLYGIPTTRATQSSNKLGVSGFIDQFAQTADLRTFLANLRPDLSSTTTFTVQSVDGGVNTQSARQAGIEANLDIQYTVGVATGVPTIFITVGDNNADGVNGFIDIINALNAESAPPQVLTTSYGFDEPDLGSALATRVCNAYMTLGARGVSILFASGDGGVSGGQSQSCTTFIPAFPGGCPFHTSVGATQGVNEVAADFSSGGFSNVFARPSYQSGAVTTYLNALGNTNSGKFNPSGRAFPDIAAQGVNVEIVDGGSAGLVAGTSCSSPIFASVVSLINDRLIAAGKPVLGFLNPFLYANPQAFFDITSGSNPGCNTNGFPARAGWDPVTGLGTPNFAAMLTAAGL
;
A
#
# COMPACT_ATOMS: atom_id res chain seq x y z
N MET A 1 85.05 -37.96 44.12
CA MET A 1 84.71 -37.03 43.04
C MET A 1 83.86 -37.75 42.00
N VAL A 2 82.60 -37.60 42.07
CA VAL A 2 81.65 -38.24 41.14
C VAL A 2 80.91 -37.13 40.44
N HIS A 3 81.06 -37.04 39.13
CA HIS A 3 80.31 -36.05 38.27
C HIS A 3 78.97 -36.65 37.89
N LEU A 4 77.90 -36.00 38.31
CA LEU A 4 76.52 -36.19 37.75
C LEU A 4 76.33 -35.33 36.51
N LEU A 5 76.10 -36.01 35.40
CA LEU A 5 75.63 -35.40 34.17
C LEU A 5 74.10 -35.47 34.15
N SER A 6 73.44 -34.26 34.15
CA SER A 6 72.00 -34.15 33.97
C SER A 6 71.65 -33.98 32.48
N PHE A 7 70.90 -34.93 31.91
CA PHE A 7 70.29 -34.86 30.61
C PHE A 7 68.95 -34.11 30.72
N ALA A 8 68.85 -32.94 30.09
CA ALA A 8 67.56 -32.24 29.89
C ALA A 8 66.95 -32.73 28.59
N ALA A 9 65.86 -33.46 28.67
CA ALA A 9 65.03 -33.80 27.48
C ALA A 9 64.09 -32.63 27.11
N LEU A 10 64.31 -31.99 25.97
CA LEU A 10 63.37 -31.07 25.38
C LEU A 10 62.23 -31.87 24.72
N ALA A 11 61.04 -31.80 25.28
CA ALA A 11 59.82 -32.28 24.63
C ALA A 11 59.29 -31.16 23.67
N SER A 12 59.43 -31.37 22.35
CA SER A 12 58.84 -30.54 21.34
C SER A 12 57.35 -30.87 21.19
N ALA A 13 56.44 -30.04 21.73
CA ALA A 13 55.02 -30.15 21.48
C ALA A 13 54.71 -29.61 20.06
N ALA A 14 54.44 -30.50 19.11
CA ALA A 14 53.92 -30.14 17.81
C ALA A 14 52.43 -29.72 17.95
N PHE A 15 52.15 -28.43 17.84
CA PHE A 15 50.77 -27.93 17.67
C PHE A 15 50.31 -28.33 16.27
N VAL A 16 49.45 -29.34 16.16
CA VAL A 16 48.68 -29.60 14.95
C VAL A 16 47.56 -28.59 14.93
N SER A 17 47.73 -27.54 14.12
CA SER A 17 46.64 -26.63 13.77
C SER A 17 45.63 -27.40 12.91
N VAL A 18 44.56 -27.89 13.51
CA VAL A 18 43.39 -28.39 12.78
C VAL A 18 42.72 -27.16 12.15
N THR A 19 43.05 -26.89 10.90
CA THR A 19 42.22 -25.99 10.08
C THR A 19 40.93 -26.74 9.82
N ALA A 20 39.88 -26.45 10.63
CA ALA A 20 38.53 -26.88 10.30
C ALA A 20 38.19 -26.22 8.96
N THR A 21 38.10 -26.99 7.90
CA THR A 21 37.46 -26.57 6.67
C THR A 21 36.03 -26.18 7.04
N PRO A 22 35.57 -24.96 6.75
CA PRO A 22 34.20 -24.60 7.05
C PRO A 22 33.28 -25.58 6.31
N THR A 23 32.57 -26.40 7.05
CA THR A 23 31.52 -27.26 6.48
C THR A 23 30.49 -26.33 5.88
N ARG A 24 30.28 -26.39 4.56
CA ARG A 24 29.25 -25.60 3.88
C ARG A 24 27.92 -25.87 4.59
N ARG A 25 27.27 -24.83 5.11
CA ARG A 25 25.96 -24.96 5.77
C ARG A 25 24.97 -25.61 4.80
N ALA A 26 24.09 -26.46 5.29
CA ALA A 26 22.98 -26.96 4.49
C ALA A 26 22.10 -25.78 4.10
N MET A 27 21.76 -25.70 2.81
CA MET A 27 20.91 -24.65 2.25
C MET A 27 19.49 -25.16 2.06
N ALA A 28 18.50 -24.29 2.29
CA ALA A 28 17.09 -24.53 2.01
C ALA A 28 16.60 -23.51 0.99
N VAL A 29 15.87 -23.96 -0.02
CA VAL A 29 15.21 -23.05 -0.97
C VAL A 29 14.21 -22.17 -0.22
N ALA A 30 14.42 -20.86 -0.28
CA ALA A 30 13.57 -19.88 0.37
C ALA A 30 12.44 -19.43 -0.56
N GLU A 31 12.75 -19.18 -1.82
CA GLU A 31 11.77 -18.77 -2.82
C GLU A 31 12.15 -19.29 -4.21
N GLN A 32 11.13 -19.60 -5.01
CA GLN A 32 11.28 -20.02 -6.40
C GLN A 32 10.12 -19.48 -7.25
N ARG A 33 10.45 -18.94 -8.43
CA ARG A 33 9.49 -18.38 -9.37
C ARG A 33 9.82 -18.73 -10.81
N THR A 34 8.87 -18.52 -11.71
CA THR A 34 9.08 -18.54 -13.16
C THR A 34 9.24 -17.13 -13.68
N VAL A 35 9.96 -16.97 -14.79
CA VAL A 35 10.06 -15.66 -15.47
C VAL A 35 8.66 -15.20 -15.87
N PRO A 36 8.21 -13.99 -15.48
CA PRO A 36 6.97 -13.44 -16.00
C PRO A 36 7.05 -13.25 -17.53
N ILE A 37 5.94 -13.43 -18.22
CA ILE A 37 5.85 -13.35 -19.69
C ILE A 37 6.24 -11.96 -20.24
N THR A 38 6.22 -10.94 -19.41
CA THR A 38 6.59 -9.56 -19.74
C THR A 38 8.10 -9.29 -19.63
N PHE A 39 8.89 -10.28 -19.18
CA PHE A 39 10.34 -10.18 -19.03
C PHE A 39 11.07 -11.22 -19.86
N ALA A 40 12.28 -10.86 -20.31
CA ALA A 40 13.20 -11.76 -20.99
C ALA A 40 14.58 -11.71 -20.32
N SER A 41 15.23 -12.88 -20.12
CA SER A 41 16.61 -12.93 -19.65
C SER A 41 17.54 -12.34 -20.72
N ALA A 42 18.46 -11.48 -20.30
CA ALA A 42 19.52 -10.89 -21.12
C ALA A 42 20.91 -11.44 -20.77
N GLY A 43 20.96 -12.50 -19.95
CA GLY A 43 22.19 -13.18 -19.54
C GLY A 43 22.72 -12.74 -18.17
N LYS A 44 23.96 -13.10 -17.88
CA LYS A 44 24.57 -12.78 -16.59
C LYS A 44 25.00 -11.31 -16.52
N PRO A 45 24.77 -10.63 -15.39
CA PRO A 45 25.36 -9.32 -15.13
C PRO A 45 26.89 -9.43 -15.02
N ALA A 46 27.60 -8.30 -15.07
CA ALA A 46 29.02 -8.29 -14.73
C ALA A 46 29.22 -8.80 -13.30
N ALA A 47 30.27 -9.59 -13.07
CA ALA A 47 30.47 -10.25 -11.77
C ALA A 47 30.64 -9.27 -10.61
N ASP A 48 31.08 -8.05 -10.88
CA ASP A 48 31.28 -6.93 -9.97
C ASP A 48 30.08 -5.98 -9.90
N THR A 49 28.99 -6.27 -10.62
CA THR A 49 27.73 -5.50 -10.49
C THR A 49 27.29 -5.49 -9.03
N THR A 50 27.14 -4.32 -8.45
CA THR A 50 26.69 -4.17 -7.05
C THR A 50 25.18 -4.40 -6.95
N LEU A 51 24.80 -5.21 -5.99
CA LEU A 51 23.40 -5.44 -5.59
C LEU A 51 23.19 -4.91 -4.18
N ASP A 52 22.20 -4.03 -4.02
CA ASP A 52 21.73 -3.55 -2.74
C ASP A 52 20.59 -4.46 -2.28
N LEU A 53 20.86 -5.26 -1.25
CA LEU A 53 19.95 -6.29 -0.77
C LEU A 53 19.52 -5.99 0.67
N ARG A 54 18.29 -6.42 0.98
CA ARG A 54 17.72 -6.37 2.34
C ARG A 54 17.24 -7.75 2.74
N ILE A 55 17.57 -8.17 3.95
CA ILE A 55 17.01 -9.37 4.58
C ILE A 55 15.92 -8.93 5.56
N ALA A 56 14.69 -9.39 5.35
CA ALA A 56 13.62 -9.24 6.31
C ALA A 56 13.78 -10.28 7.42
N LEU A 57 13.93 -9.85 8.64
CA LEU A 57 13.97 -10.72 9.82
C LEU A 57 12.53 -11.06 10.25
N LYS A 58 12.35 -12.27 10.79
CA LYS A 58 11.06 -12.63 11.36
C LYS A 58 10.70 -11.73 12.53
N GLN A 59 9.52 -11.13 12.41
CA GLN A 59 8.91 -10.30 13.44
C GLN A 59 8.43 -11.21 14.58
N LYS A 60 8.49 -10.70 15.81
CA LYS A 60 8.36 -11.52 17.03
C LYS A 60 6.95 -12.09 17.22
N ASP A 61 5.89 -11.27 17.06
CA ASP A 61 4.52 -11.65 17.38
C ASP A 61 3.50 -10.84 16.55
N MET A 62 3.39 -11.16 15.27
CA MET A 62 2.47 -10.47 14.38
C MET A 62 1.01 -10.87 14.61
N GLU A 63 0.74 -12.08 15.13
CA GLU A 63 -0.61 -12.49 15.51
C GLU A 63 -1.10 -11.69 16.73
N GLY A 64 -0.22 -11.44 17.70
CA GLY A 64 -0.52 -10.57 18.84
C GLY A 64 -0.77 -9.12 18.41
N LEU A 65 -0.02 -8.61 17.43
CA LEU A 65 -0.24 -7.27 16.87
C LEU A 65 -1.57 -7.17 16.12
N GLU A 66 -1.91 -8.18 15.30
CA GLU A 66 -3.20 -8.24 14.61
C GLU A 66 -4.36 -8.21 15.60
N LYS A 67 -4.28 -9.02 16.65
CA LYS A 67 -5.28 -9.00 17.71
C LYS A 67 -5.39 -7.63 18.38
N ALA A 68 -4.25 -7.00 18.71
CA ALA A 68 -4.23 -5.67 19.32
C ALA A 68 -4.81 -4.62 18.38
N LEU A 69 -4.50 -4.67 17.07
CA LEU A 69 -5.09 -3.80 16.04
C LEU A 69 -6.61 -3.92 16.02
N PHE A 70 -7.15 -5.14 16.02
CA PHE A 70 -8.61 -5.34 16.04
C PHE A 70 -9.22 -4.90 17.36
N ASP A 71 -8.57 -5.13 18.48
CA ASP A 71 -9.06 -4.68 19.79
C ASP A 71 -9.21 -3.16 19.87
N VAL A 72 -8.27 -2.39 19.30
CA VAL A 72 -8.32 -0.91 19.30
C VAL A 72 -9.17 -0.32 18.17
N SER A 73 -9.55 -1.12 17.16
CA SER A 73 -10.27 -0.67 15.96
C SER A 73 -11.73 -1.14 15.89
N THR A 74 -12.14 -2.09 16.74
CA THR A 74 -13.50 -2.62 16.74
C THR A 74 -14.39 -1.79 17.67
N PRO A 75 -15.48 -1.14 17.18
CA PRO A 75 -16.33 -0.24 17.99
C PRO A 75 -16.91 -0.84 19.25
N SER A 76 -17.17 -2.17 19.27
CA SER A 76 -17.70 -2.87 20.45
C SER A 76 -16.63 -3.27 21.47
N SER A 77 -15.35 -3.06 21.18
CA SER A 77 -14.25 -3.39 22.09
C SER A 77 -14.13 -2.33 23.20
N SER A 78 -13.82 -2.78 24.42
CA SER A 78 -13.49 -1.88 25.53
C SER A 78 -12.16 -1.11 25.32
N LEU A 79 -11.34 -1.54 24.36
CA LEU A 79 -10.08 -0.90 23.99
C LEU A 79 -10.23 0.00 22.75
N TYR A 80 -11.44 0.17 22.21
CA TYR A 80 -11.67 0.99 21.01
C TYR A 80 -11.07 2.39 21.15
N GLY A 81 -10.29 2.80 20.16
CA GLY A 81 -9.62 4.09 20.10
C GLY A 81 -8.38 4.22 20.99
N GLN A 82 -7.98 3.18 21.74
CA GLN A 82 -6.74 3.17 22.54
C GLN A 82 -5.56 2.71 21.65
N HIS A 83 -5.25 3.51 20.62
CA HIS A 83 -4.19 3.19 19.67
C HIS A 83 -2.83 2.99 20.35
N LEU A 84 -1.99 2.13 19.78
CA LEU A 84 -0.71 1.75 20.36
C LEU A 84 0.35 2.84 20.15
N SER A 85 1.27 2.98 21.12
CA SER A 85 2.49 3.77 20.91
C SER A 85 3.47 3.02 20.01
N LEU A 86 4.51 3.75 19.53
CA LEU A 86 5.59 3.13 18.75
C LEU A 86 6.26 1.99 19.53
N GLU A 87 6.52 2.19 20.83
CA GLU A 87 7.16 1.21 21.70
C GLU A 87 6.28 -0.03 21.90
N GLN A 88 4.96 0.15 22.00
CA GLN A 88 4.03 -0.96 22.10
C GLN A 88 3.98 -1.77 20.81
N VAL A 89 3.98 -1.11 19.63
CA VAL A 89 4.07 -1.81 18.34
C VAL A 89 5.43 -2.52 18.21
N ALA A 90 6.53 -1.86 18.60
CA ALA A 90 7.87 -2.46 18.57
C ALA A 90 7.98 -3.74 19.40
N ALA A 91 7.23 -3.85 20.51
CA ALA A 91 7.21 -5.05 21.33
C ALA A 91 6.70 -6.29 20.57
N PHE A 92 5.88 -6.11 19.56
CA PHE A 92 5.39 -7.17 18.65
C PHE A 92 6.24 -7.30 17.37
N ALA A 93 6.57 -6.17 16.74
CA ALA A 93 7.15 -6.13 15.40
C ALA A 93 8.68 -6.28 15.38
N ALA A 94 9.38 -5.89 16.44
CA ALA A 94 10.84 -6.06 16.49
C ALA A 94 11.24 -7.54 16.47
N PRO A 95 12.30 -7.91 15.70
CA PRO A 95 12.83 -9.27 15.72
C PRO A 95 13.45 -9.60 17.10
N THR A 96 13.69 -10.88 17.35
CA THR A 96 14.44 -11.27 18.54
C THR A 96 15.92 -10.93 18.38
N GLU A 97 16.63 -10.62 19.48
CA GLU A 97 18.08 -10.44 19.45
C GLU A 97 18.82 -11.65 18.88
N GLN A 98 18.31 -12.85 19.12
CA GLN A 98 18.84 -14.09 18.55
C GLN A 98 18.78 -14.05 17.01
N SER A 99 17.67 -13.61 16.43
CA SER A 99 17.52 -13.50 14.96
C SER A 99 18.50 -12.49 14.37
N VAL A 100 18.58 -11.30 14.97
CA VAL A 100 19.52 -10.25 14.55
C VAL A 100 20.96 -10.76 14.58
N ASN A 101 21.37 -11.36 15.71
CA ASN A 101 22.74 -11.84 15.91
C ASN A 101 23.08 -12.99 14.95
N ALA A 102 22.18 -13.97 14.78
CA ALA A 102 22.42 -15.13 13.93
C ALA A 102 22.61 -14.74 12.46
N VAL A 103 21.77 -13.83 11.95
CA VAL A 103 21.84 -13.37 10.55
C VAL A 103 23.04 -12.45 10.34
N THR A 104 23.30 -11.53 11.26
CA THR A 104 24.47 -10.63 11.19
C THR A 104 25.78 -11.42 11.23
N GLN A 105 25.90 -12.40 12.14
CA GLN A 105 27.07 -13.26 12.22
C GLN A 105 27.29 -14.04 10.92
N TRP A 106 26.22 -14.63 10.35
CA TRP A 106 26.31 -15.35 9.08
C TRP A 106 26.81 -14.45 7.93
N LEU A 107 26.32 -13.24 7.82
CA LEU A 107 26.77 -12.27 6.80
C LEU A 107 28.25 -11.93 7.00
N GLN A 108 28.70 -11.69 8.24
CA GLN A 108 30.09 -11.39 8.59
C GLN A 108 31.02 -12.57 8.29
N GLU A 109 30.63 -13.81 8.64
CA GLU A 109 31.38 -15.04 8.36
C GLU A 109 31.59 -15.24 6.85
N ASN A 110 30.67 -14.72 6.01
CA ASN A 110 30.77 -14.74 4.57
C ASN A 110 31.43 -13.49 3.98
N GLY A 111 32.03 -12.62 4.81
CA GLY A 111 32.79 -11.46 4.36
C GLY A 111 31.94 -10.29 3.84
N VAL A 112 30.66 -10.22 4.22
CA VAL A 112 29.81 -9.07 3.95
C VAL A 112 30.21 -7.94 4.91
N ALA A 113 30.54 -6.79 4.35
CA ALA A 113 30.79 -5.55 5.10
C ALA A 113 29.51 -4.67 5.13
N ASP A 114 29.55 -3.58 5.85
CA ASP A 114 28.52 -2.53 5.86
C ASP A 114 27.09 -3.04 6.14
N ILE A 115 26.98 -3.99 7.08
CA ILE A 115 25.70 -4.56 7.50
C ILE A 115 24.98 -3.54 8.38
N THR A 116 23.81 -3.05 7.93
CA THR A 116 23.06 -2.01 8.61
C THR A 116 21.65 -2.47 8.96
N PRO A 117 21.27 -2.53 10.24
CA PRO A 117 19.87 -2.65 10.63
C PRO A 117 19.07 -1.46 10.11
N SER A 118 17.89 -1.70 9.59
CA SER A 118 17.04 -0.66 9.00
C SER A 118 15.56 -0.85 9.38
N GLY A 119 14.77 0.20 9.14
CA GLY A 119 13.38 0.28 9.59
C GLY A 119 13.24 0.69 11.06
N PRO A 120 12.03 1.15 11.46
CA PRO A 120 11.76 1.66 12.82
C PRO A 120 11.86 0.58 13.90
N PHE A 121 11.79 -0.69 13.52
CA PHE A 121 11.84 -1.83 14.43
C PHE A 121 13.14 -2.65 14.30
N ASN A 122 14.12 -2.19 13.47
CA ASN A 122 15.34 -2.93 13.12
C ASN A 122 15.05 -4.35 12.59
N ASP A 123 13.96 -4.49 11.89
CA ASP A 123 13.43 -5.75 11.36
C ASP A 123 13.87 -6.04 9.93
N TRP A 124 14.76 -5.19 9.41
CA TRP A 124 15.48 -5.38 8.16
C TRP A 124 16.99 -5.27 8.39
N ILE A 125 17.76 -6.01 7.61
CA ILE A 125 19.21 -5.88 7.51
C ILE A 125 19.57 -5.55 6.07
N SER A 126 20.13 -4.36 5.83
CA SER A 126 20.57 -3.88 4.52
C SER A 126 22.06 -4.06 4.35
N PHE A 127 22.50 -4.44 3.15
CA PHE A 127 23.91 -4.59 2.77
C PHE A 127 24.06 -4.55 1.25
N SER A 128 25.28 -4.25 0.80
CA SER A 128 25.64 -4.25 -0.63
C SER A 128 26.70 -5.30 -0.90
N VAL A 129 26.51 -6.09 -1.95
CA VAL A 129 27.45 -7.13 -2.40
C VAL A 129 27.54 -7.18 -3.92
N SER A 130 28.63 -7.75 -4.47
CA SER A 130 28.68 -8.04 -5.90
C SER A 130 27.71 -9.16 -6.28
N ALA A 131 27.26 -9.18 -7.54
CA ALA A 131 26.39 -10.24 -8.05
C ALA A 131 27.00 -11.63 -7.87
N SER A 132 28.33 -11.78 -8.11
CA SER A 132 29.03 -13.03 -7.86
C SER A 132 29.03 -13.44 -6.38
N LYS A 133 29.10 -12.47 -5.44
CA LYS A 133 29.03 -12.74 -4.03
C LYS A 133 27.61 -13.10 -3.58
N ALA A 134 26.60 -12.47 -4.16
CA ALA A 134 25.20 -12.82 -3.92
C ALA A 134 24.89 -14.24 -4.40
N ASP A 135 25.42 -14.65 -5.57
CA ASP A 135 25.29 -16.02 -6.08
C ASP A 135 25.83 -17.05 -5.09
N GLU A 136 27.01 -16.79 -4.51
CA GLU A 136 27.61 -17.66 -3.49
C GLU A 136 26.80 -17.69 -2.19
N LEU A 137 26.38 -16.51 -1.71
CA LEU A 137 25.72 -16.33 -0.42
C LEU A 137 24.35 -17.01 -0.38
N PHE A 138 23.62 -16.92 -1.48
CA PHE A 138 22.24 -17.41 -1.59
C PHE A 138 22.09 -18.68 -2.44
N ASP A 139 23.19 -19.32 -2.82
CA ASP A 139 23.21 -20.53 -3.67
C ASP A 139 22.28 -20.36 -4.90
N THR A 140 22.55 -19.32 -5.67
CA THR A 140 21.66 -18.85 -6.75
C THR A 140 22.44 -18.41 -8.00
N ASN A 141 21.74 -17.90 -9.01
CA ASN A 141 22.30 -17.23 -10.17
C ASN A 141 21.49 -15.98 -10.46
N PHE A 142 22.07 -14.82 -10.18
CA PHE A 142 21.48 -13.55 -10.63
C PHE A 142 21.70 -13.37 -12.13
N GLU A 143 20.67 -12.88 -12.81
CA GLU A 143 20.66 -12.57 -14.24
C GLU A 143 20.11 -11.16 -14.49
N ASP A 144 20.55 -10.57 -15.60
CA ASP A 144 19.90 -9.38 -16.17
C ASP A 144 18.58 -9.81 -16.82
N PHE A 145 17.50 -9.17 -16.42
CA PHE A 145 16.19 -9.29 -17.08
C PHE A 145 15.80 -7.95 -17.67
N VAL A 146 15.17 -7.99 -18.84
CA VAL A 146 14.64 -6.82 -19.54
C VAL A 146 13.13 -6.91 -19.59
N HIS A 147 12.45 -5.89 -19.12
CA HIS A 147 11.02 -5.75 -19.33
C HIS A 147 10.74 -5.46 -20.80
N ILE A 148 10.02 -6.33 -21.48
CA ILE A 148 9.89 -6.37 -22.95
C ILE A 148 9.31 -5.07 -23.52
N GLU A 149 8.35 -4.49 -22.83
CA GLU A 149 7.65 -3.30 -23.31
C GLU A 149 8.44 -2.01 -23.03
N SER A 150 8.99 -1.84 -21.82
CA SER A 150 9.70 -0.59 -21.44
C SER A 150 11.19 -0.60 -21.74
N GLY A 151 11.81 -1.78 -21.95
CA GLY A 151 13.25 -1.93 -22.10
C GLY A 151 14.05 -1.77 -20.81
N GLU A 152 13.41 -1.60 -19.67
CA GLU A 152 14.05 -1.43 -18.37
C GLU A 152 14.69 -2.73 -17.90
N ARG A 153 15.84 -2.60 -17.23
CA ARG A 153 16.65 -3.74 -16.78
C ARG A 153 16.56 -3.92 -15.28
N PHE A 154 16.51 -5.19 -14.88
CA PHE A 154 16.49 -5.63 -13.49
C PHE A 154 17.47 -6.77 -13.30
N VAL A 155 18.31 -6.70 -12.27
CA VAL A 155 19.13 -7.85 -11.86
C VAL A 155 18.31 -8.67 -10.86
N ARG A 156 17.92 -9.87 -11.23
CA ARG A 156 17.04 -10.75 -10.43
C ARG A 156 17.51 -12.19 -10.53
N THR A 157 16.92 -13.03 -9.70
CA THR A 157 17.07 -14.50 -9.78
C THR A 157 15.70 -15.17 -9.78
N LEU A 158 15.65 -16.42 -10.23
CA LEU A 158 14.40 -17.19 -10.24
C LEU A 158 14.23 -18.10 -9.02
N GLN A 159 15.33 -18.32 -8.28
CA GLN A 159 15.32 -19.10 -7.06
C GLN A 159 16.51 -18.69 -6.20
N TYR A 160 16.31 -18.62 -4.90
CA TYR A 160 17.41 -18.47 -3.97
C TYR A 160 17.22 -19.34 -2.74
N SER A 161 18.33 -19.64 -2.07
CA SER A 161 18.37 -20.45 -0.85
C SER A 161 19.03 -19.68 0.27
N ILE A 162 18.65 -20.03 1.50
CA ILE A 162 19.27 -19.51 2.73
C ILE A 162 19.74 -20.70 3.60
N PRO A 163 20.69 -20.51 4.55
CA PRO A 163 21.06 -21.56 5.46
C PRO A 163 19.85 -22.14 6.21
N GLN A 164 19.78 -23.48 6.29
CA GLN A 164 18.67 -24.20 6.91
C GLN A 164 18.42 -23.79 8.37
N ASP A 165 19.49 -23.46 9.10
CA ASP A 165 19.44 -22.99 10.49
C ASP A 165 18.95 -21.56 10.62
N LEU A 166 18.95 -20.76 9.53
CA LEU A 166 18.45 -19.39 9.50
C LEU A 166 16.99 -19.26 8.99
N VAL A 167 16.38 -20.33 8.50
CA VAL A 167 14.97 -20.31 8.04
C VAL A 167 14.00 -19.82 9.13
N GLN A 168 14.31 -20.07 10.39
CA GLN A 168 13.51 -19.61 11.52
C GLN A 168 13.72 -18.12 11.86
N HIS A 169 14.71 -17.44 11.26
CA HIS A 169 15.09 -16.06 11.55
C HIS A 169 14.83 -15.10 10.38
N ILE A 170 14.69 -15.62 9.17
CA ILE A 170 14.54 -14.86 7.93
C ILE A 170 13.15 -15.10 7.35
N ASP A 171 12.44 -14.03 6.96
CA ASP A 171 11.20 -14.10 6.19
C ASP A 171 11.50 -14.16 4.69
N LEU A 172 12.33 -13.25 4.19
CA LEU A 172 12.71 -13.16 2.79
C LEU A 172 14.00 -12.34 2.59
N VAL A 173 14.55 -12.42 1.39
CA VAL A 173 15.62 -11.55 0.88
C VAL A 173 15.06 -10.75 -0.30
N HIS A 174 15.29 -9.44 -0.32
CA HIS A 174 14.75 -8.56 -1.36
C HIS A 174 15.77 -7.50 -1.79
N PRO A 175 15.79 -7.12 -3.10
CA PRO A 175 15.06 -7.72 -4.21
C PRO A 175 15.80 -8.95 -4.77
N THR A 176 15.07 -10.04 -4.97
CA THR A 176 15.61 -11.29 -5.52
C THR A 176 14.77 -11.82 -6.68
N THR A 177 13.59 -12.36 -6.36
CA THR A 177 12.69 -13.04 -7.31
C THR A 177 11.51 -12.17 -7.76
N THR A 178 11.45 -10.92 -7.35
CA THR A 178 10.34 -10.00 -7.63
C THR A 178 10.61 -9.20 -8.89
N PHE A 179 9.65 -9.23 -9.83
CA PHE A 179 9.71 -8.57 -11.13
C PHE A 179 8.56 -7.56 -11.23
N VAL A 180 8.61 -6.49 -10.46
CA VAL A 180 7.52 -5.50 -10.43
C VAL A 180 8.02 -4.09 -10.63
N LYS A 181 7.19 -3.31 -11.28
CA LYS A 181 7.18 -1.84 -11.23
C LYS A 181 5.92 -1.40 -10.51
N PRO A 182 5.97 -0.30 -9.74
CA PRO A 182 4.76 0.34 -9.29
C PRO A 182 3.90 0.67 -10.52
N LEU A 183 2.68 0.13 -10.54
CA LEU A 183 1.71 0.52 -11.54
C LEU A 183 1.17 1.90 -11.14
N VAL A 184 1.41 2.89 -11.98
CA VAL A 184 0.58 4.08 -11.95
C VAL A 184 -0.81 3.62 -12.34
N GLN A 185 -1.76 3.76 -11.44
CA GLN A 185 -3.16 3.78 -11.83
C GLN A 185 -3.35 5.12 -12.53
N ARG A 186 -3.04 5.17 -13.84
CA ARG A 186 -3.03 6.41 -14.60
C ARG A 186 -4.45 6.87 -14.83
N PRO A 187 -4.93 7.90 -14.14
CA PRO A 187 -6.17 8.54 -14.57
C PRO A 187 -5.94 9.07 -15.99
N VAL A 188 -6.76 8.61 -16.92
CA VAL A 188 -6.68 9.08 -18.29
C VAL A 188 -7.38 10.44 -18.35
N MET A 189 -6.62 11.49 -18.66
CA MET A 189 -7.19 12.81 -18.87
C MET A 189 -7.99 12.81 -20.19
N SER A 190 -9.30 13.02 -20.11
CA SER A 190 -10.19 13.14 -21.27
C SER A 190 -10.80 14.53 -21.38
N VAL A 191 -11.06 14.95 -22.62
CA VAL A 191 -11.82 16.18 -22.86
C VAL A 191 -13.32 15.87 -22.66
N PRO A 192 -14.10 16.72 -21.97
CA PRO A 192 -15.52 16.47 -21.72
C PRO A 192 -16.31 16.26 -23.01
N VAL A 193 -17.05 15.17 -23.11
CA VAL A 193 -18.12 15.02 -24.10
C VAL A 193 -19.44 15.38 -23.40
N PRO A 194 -20.16 16.43 -23.82
CA PRO A 194 -21.44 16.78 -23.23
C PRO A 194 -22.42 15.61 -23.38
N GLY A 195 -22.79 14.97 -22.29
CA GLY A 195 -23.78 13.88 -22.26
C GLY A 195 -25.14 14.39 -21.82
N THR A 196 -26.18 14.10 -22.60
CA THR A 196 -27.59 14.34 -22.24
C THR A 196 -28.12 13.05 -21.58
N ALA A 197 -28.15 13.00 -20.26
CA ALA A 197 -28.88 11.97 -19.54
C ALA A 197 -30.03 12.57 -18.74
N ASN A 198 -31.24 12.07 -18.95
CA ASN A 198 -32.38 12.36 -18.08
C ASN A 198 -32.18 11.63 -16.75
N VAL A 199 -31.99 12.39 -15.69
CA VAL A 199 -31.64 11.83 -14.37
C VAL A 199 -32.66 12.30 -13.34
N THR A 200 -33.14 11.34 -12.54
CA THR A 200 -33.92 11.58 -11.33
C THR A 200 -32.97 12.02 -10.20
N GLU A 201 -33.25 13.15 -9.58
CA GLU A 201 -32.41 13.70 -8.50
C GLU A 201 -32.35 12.78 -7.28
N ARG A 202 -31.15 12.63 -6.69
CA ARG A 202 -30.92 11.93 -5.41
C ARG A 202 -31.42 12.79 -4.24
N ALA A 203 -31.78 12.14 -3.13
CA ALA A 203 -32.36 12.80 -1.94
C ALA A 203 -31.50 13.91 -1.32
N LEU A 204 -30.21 14.00 -1.62
CA LEU A 204 -29.28 15.06 -1.14
C LEU A 204 -29.12 16.24 -2.11
N GLY A 205 -29.75 16.20 -3.30
CA GLY A 205 -29.89 17.38 -4.17
C GLY A 205 -28.65 17.79 -4.96
N ALA A 206 -27.73 16.86 -5.29
CA ALA A 206 -26.63 17.18 -6.19
C ALA A 206 -27.15 17.55 -7.59
N PRO A 207 -26.65 18.66 -8.19
CA PRO A 207 -27.13 19.11 -9.51
C PRO A 207 -26.76 18.11 -10.61
N SER A 208 -27.63 18.01 -11.63
CA SER A 208 -27.42 17.08 -12.76
C SER A 208 -26.15 17.36 -13.56
N SER A 209 -25.56 18.54 -13.49
CA SER A 209 -24.26 18.87 -14.07
C SER A 209 -23.13 17.99 -13.52
N CYS A 210 -23.28 17.48 -12.32
CA CYS A 210 -22.31 16.55 -11.69
C CYS A 210 -22.25 15.17 -12.38
N ASN A 211 -23.15 14.86 -13.31
CA ASN A 211 -22.99 13.69 -14.19
C ASN A 211 -21.90 13.88 -15.25
N SER A 212 -21.64 15.12 -15.65
CA SER A 212 -20.69 15.44 -16.72
C SER A 212 -19.35 15.94 -16.18
N VAL A 213 -19.37 16.63 -15.04
CA VAL A 213 -18.17 17.19 -14.40
C VAL A 213 -18.32 17.09 -12.89
N VAL A 214 -17.47 16.30 -12.26
CA VAL A 214 -17.43 16.15 -10.80
C VAL A 214 -16.42 17.13 -10.22
N THR A 215 -16.89 18.01 -9.34
CA THR A 215 -16.11 19.04 -8.64
C THR A 215 -16.20 18.83 -7.13
N PRO A 216 -15.39 19.53 -6.31
CA PRO A 216 -15.56 19.49 -4.84
C PRO A 216 -16.99 19.84 -4.39
N ALA A 217 -17.66 20.78 -5.04
CA ALA A 217 -19.05 21.14 -4.74
C ALA A 217 -20.03 19.99 -5.03
N CYS A 218 -19.79 19.22 -6.09
CA CYS A 218 -20.55 18.01 -6.40
C CYS A 218 -20.42 16.98 -5.27
N LEU A 219 -19.20 16.72 -4.79
CA LEU A 219 -18.93 15.78 -3.72
C LEU A 219 -19.54 16.22 -2.39
N GLN A 220 -19.46 17.52 -2.08
CA GLN A 220 -20.12 18.09 -0.90
C GLN A 220 -21.64 17.86 -0.93
N SER A 221 -22.26 18.03 -2.11
CA SER A 221 -23.69 17.79 -2.27
C SER A 221 -24.05 16.29 -2.26
N LEU A 222 -23.24 15.42 -2.90
CA LEU A 222 -23.49 13.98 -2.99
C LEU A 222 -23.37 13.29 -1.64
N TYR A 223 -22.37 13.66 -0.84
CA TYR A 223 -22.00 12.95 0.38
C TYR A 223 -22.33 13.73 1.65
N GLY A 224 -22.89 14.94 1.53
CA GLY A 224 -23.19 15.80 2.67
C GLY A 224 -21.93 16.32 3.37
N ILE A 225 -20.81 16.48 2.64
CA ILE A 225 -19.54 16.94 3.21
C ILE A 225 -19.66 18.44 3.55
N PRO A 226 -19.38 18.86 4.81
CA PRO A 226 -19.51 20.25 5.19
C PRO A 226 -18.39 21.13 4.60
N THR A 227 -18.72 22.38 4.31
CA THR A 227 -17.74 23.43 3.96
C THR A 227 -17.06 24.03 5.18
N THR A 228 -17.53 23.71 6.38
CA THR A 228 -16.95 24.18 7.64
C THR A 228 -15.51 23.68 7.79
N ARG A 229 -14.58 24.61 8.00
CA ARG A 229 -13.16 24.31 8.11
C ARG A 229 -12.85 23.40 9.30
N ALA A 230 -11.92 22.49 9.09
CA ALA A 230 -11.23 21.78 10.18
C ALA A 230 -10.47 22.76 11.06
N THR A 231 -10.39 22.46 12.36
CA THR A 231 -9.81 23.33 13.38
C THR A 231 -8.65 22.69 14.14
N GLN A 232 -8.47 21.38 13.97
CA GLN A 232 -7.47 20.61 14.71
C GLN A 232 -6.18 20.47 13.91
N SER A 233 -5.16 21.27 14.24
CA SER A 233 -3.86 21.29 13.53
C SER A 233 -3.04 20.00 13.70
N SER A 234 -3.35 19.19 14.72
CA SER A 234 -2.74 17.89 14.92
C SER A 234 -3.28 16.83 13.97
N ASN A 235 -4.46 17.06 13.38
CA ASN A 235 -5.09 16.17 12.41
C ASN A 235 -4.53 16.45 11.01
N LYS A 236 -3.66 15.58 10.51
CA LYS A 236 -2.97 15.74 9.23
C LYS A 236 -3.40 14.65 8.25
N LEU A 237 -3.43 15.00 6.96
CA LEU A 237 -3.69 14.07 5.86
C LEU A 237 -2.40 13.92 5.02
N GLY A 238 -1.86 12.71 4.98
CA GLY A 238 -0.73 12.33 4.12
C GLY A 238 -1.23 11.87 2.76
N VAL A 239 -0.55 12.31 1.71
CA VAL A 239 -0.78 11.91 0.32
C VAL A 239 0.53 11.39 -0.24
N SER A 240 0.61 10.12 -0.60
CA SER A 240 1.82 9.54 -1.14
C SER A 240 1.97 9.82 -2.64
N GLY A 241 3.18 10.15 -3.07
CA GLY A 241 3.54 10.31 -4.48
C GLY A 241 4.73 9.43 -4.84
N PHE A 242 4.62 8.69 -5.94
CA PHE A 242 5.65 7.80 -6.48
C PHE A 242 5.92 8.13 -7.95
N ILE A 243 6.99 7.57 -8.51
CA ILE A 243 7.28 7.52 -9.95
C ILE A 243 7.30 8.93 -10.57
N ASP A 244 8.05 9.85 -9.96
CA ASP A 244 8.23 11.22 -10.44
C ASP A 244 6.92 11.97 -10.72
N GLN A 245 5.86 11.68 -9.97
CA GLN A 245 4.64 12.47 -9.99
C GLN A 245 4.81 13.69 -9.08
N PHE A 246 4.68 14.89 -9.64
CA PHE A 246 4.93 16.15 -8.93
C PHE A 246 3.67 16.99 -8.81
N ALA A 247 3.24 17.23 -7.56
CA ALA A 247 2.10 18.08 -7.24
C ALA A 247 2.48 19.56 -7.38
N GLN A 248 1.78 20.29 -8.27
CA GLN A 248 2.08 21.68 -8.57
C GLN A 248 1.26 22.63 -7.70
N THR A 249 1.94 23.50 -6.95
CA THR A 249 1.27 24.57 -6.17
C THR A 249 0.54 25.58 -7.05
N ALA A 250 1.02 25.81 -8.27
CA ALA A 250 0.36 26.71 -9.22
C ALA A 250 -0.98 26.13 -9.72
N ASP A 251 -1.02 24.82 -10.00
CA ASP A 251 -2.21 24.12 -10.43
C ASP A 251 -3.24 24.04 -9.31
N LEU A 252 -2.80 23.70 -8.08
CA LEU A 252 -3.67 23.75 -6.90
C LEU A 252 -4.29 25.14 -6.70
N ARG A 253 -3.52 26.22 -6.85
CA ARG A 253 -4.03 27.59 -6.73
C ARG A 253 -5.10 27.87 -7.76
N THR A 254 -4.89 27.47 -9.02
CA THR A 254 -5.86 27.62 -10.11
C THR A 254 -7.12 26.80 -9.84
N PHE A 255 -6.95 25.55 -9.41
CA PHE A 255 -8.05 24.67 -9.02
C PHE A 255 -8.91 25.28 -7.91
N LEU A 256 -8.29 25.77 -6.84
CA LEU A 256 -9.01 26.39 -5.73
C LEU A 256 -9.72 27.69 -6.15
N ALA A 257 -9.07 28.52 -6.94
CA ALA A 257 -9.68 29.76 -7.43
C ALA A 257 -10.95 29.50 -8.26
N ASN A 258 -10.95 28.43 -9.06
CA ASN A 258 -12.06 28.09 -9.94
C ASN A 258 -13.17 27.27 -9.24
N LEU A 259 -12.80 26.28 -8.43
CA LEU A 259 -13.74 25.28 -7.93
C LEU A 259 -14.01 25.39 -6.41
N ARG A 260 -13.18 26.13 -5.68
CA ARG A 260 -13.33 26.41 -4.23
C ARG A 260 -13.00 27.87 -3.91
N PRO A 261 -13.75 28.83 -4.54
CA PRO A 261 -13.51 30.27 -4.33
C PRO A 261 -13.77 30.72 -2.88
N ASP A 262 -14.40 29.89 -2.06
CA ASP A 262 -14.57 30.06 -0.61
C ASP A 262 -13.28 29.83 0.19
N LEU A 263 -12.27 29.20 -0.41
CA LEU A 263 -10.95 28.98 0.18
C LEU A 263 -9.96 30.07 -0.24
N SER A 264 -9.00 30.35 0.65
CA SER A 264 -7.91 31.25 0.28
C SER A 264 -7.06 30.65 -0.84
N SER A 265 -6.69 31.46 -1.82
CA SER A 265 -5.71 31.07 -2.86
C SER A 265 -4.30 30.80 -2.30
N THR A 266 -4.06 31.09 -1.03
CA THR A 266 -2.82 30.74 -0.33
C THR A 266 -2.88 29.40 0.38
N THR A 267 -4.03 28.71 0.34
CA THR A 267 -4.14 27.34 0.84
C THR A 267 -3.22 26.43 0.03
N THR A 268 -2.41 25.63 0.72
CA THR A 268 -1.37 24.82 0.11
C THR A 268 -1.13 23.56 0.94
N PHE A 269 -0.18 22.76 0.52
CA PHE A 269 0.29 21.55 1.19
C PHE A 269 1.78 21.71 1.58
N THR A 270 2.26 20.85 2.45
CA THR A 270 3.69 20.70 2.75
C THR A 270 4.25 19.50 2.03
N VAL A 271 5.57 19.43 1.87
CA VAL A 271 6.26 18.30 1.20
C VAL A 271 7.15 17.58 2.21
N GLN A 272 7.08 16.26 2.22
CA GLN A 272 7.97 15.38 2.95
C GLN A 272 8.68 14.47 1.95
N SER A 273 10.00 14.31 2.07
CA SER A 273 10.81 13.46 1.19
C SER A 273 11.09 12.12 1.87
N VAL A 274 10.92 11.06 1.10
CA VAL A 274 11.36 9.69 1.41
C VAL A 274 12.20 9.22 0.24
N ASP A 275 13.28 8.47 0.46
CA ASP A 275 14.18 7.92 -0.56
C ASP A 275 14.71 8.97 -1.55
N GLY A 276 14.97 10.18 -1.07
CA GLY A 276 15.44 11.28 -1.91
C GLY A 276 14.39 11.87 -2.83
N GLY A 277 13.10 11.57 -2.60
CA GLY A 277 12.00 12.12 -3.37
C GLY A 277 12.00 13.65 -3.41
N VAL A 278 11.66 14.20 -4.56
CA VAL A 278 11.56 15.65 -4.80
C VAL A 278 10.16 16.00 -5.30
N ASN A 279 9.76 17.26 -5.14
CA ASN A 279 8.52 17.76 -5.73
C ASN A 279 8.83 18.97 -6.61
N THR A 280 9.27 18.70 -7.83
CA THR A 280 9.68 19.71 -8.80
C THR A 280 8.51 20.58 -9.21
N GLN A 281 8.65 21.90 -9.07
CA GLN A 281 7.63 22.88 -9.41
C GLN A 281 7.83 23.41 -10.85
N SER A 282 7.39 22.62 -11.82
CA SER A 282 7.47 22.93 -13.25
C SER A 282 6.22 22.42 -13.97
N ALA A 283 5.47 23.28 -14.62
CA ALA A 283 4.24 22.91 -15.34
C ALA A 283 4.47 21.82 -16.41
N ARG A 284 5.70 21.68 -16.93
CA ARG A 284 6.06 20.61 -17.90
C ARG A 284 6.29 19.25 -17.26
N GLN A 285 6.45 19.23 -15.93
CA GLN A 285 6.68 18.04 -15.13
C GLN A 285 5.53 17.84 -14.13
N ALA A 286 4.41 18.51 -14.36
CA ALA A 286 3.20 18.27 -13.59
C ALA A 286 2.80 16.80 -13.69
N GLY A 287 2.47 16.20 -12.55
CA GLY A 287 2.01 14.81 -12.47
C GLY A 287 0.50 14.78 -12.29
N ILE A 288 -0.21 14.20 -13.26
CA ILE A 288 -1.68 14.09 -13.23
C ILE A 288 -2.14 13.46 -11.91
N GLU A 289 -1.50 12.36 -11.50
CA GLU A 289 -1.82 11.65 -10.26
C GLU A 289 -1.59 12.54 -9.03
N ALA A 290 -0.41 13.14 -8.91
CA ALA A 290 -0.08 13.97 -7.76
C ALA A 290 -0.95 15.24 -7.68
N ASN A 291 -1.27 15.86 -8.83
CA ASN A 291 -2.20 16.99 -8.90
C ASN A 291 -3.62 16.59 -8.50
N LEU A 292 -4.12 15.44 -8.99
CA LEU A 292 -5.43 14.89 -8.62
C LEU A 292 -5.53 14.72 -7.10
N ASP A 293 -4.62 13.96 -6.52
CA ASP A 293 -4.64 13.60 -5.10
C ASP A 293 -4.57 14.83 -4.21
N ILE A 294 -3.67 15.77 -4.51
CA ILE A 294 -3.52 17.00 -3.73
C ILE A 294 -4.71 17.94 -3.91
N GLN A 295 -5.26 18.07 -5.11
CA GLN A 295 -6.39 18.96 -5.35
C GLN A 295 -7.65 18.47 -4.64
N TYR A 296 -7.90 17.16 -4.62
CA TYR A 296 -9.08 16.61 -3.98
C TYR A 296 -8.92 16.42 -2.46
N THR A 297 -7.70 16.23 -1.95
CA THR A 297 -7.48 16.27 -0.50
C THR A 297 -7.59 17.70 0.05
N VAL A 298 -6.90 18.67 -0.54
CA VAL A 298 -6.97 20.08 -0.09
C VAL A 298 -8.33 20.69 -0.36
N GLY A 299 -8.94 20.40 -1.52
CA GLY A 299 -10.22 20.97 -1.95
C GLY A 299 -11.43 20.41 -1.23
N VAL A 300 -11.38 19.17 -0.73
CA VAL A 300 -12.51 18.51 -0.05
C VAL A 300 -12.31 18.50 1.48
N ALA A 301 -11.14 18.16 1.98
CA ALA A 301 -10.83 18.20 3.41
C ALA A 301 -10.55 19.63 3.90
N THR A 302 -11.55 20.50 3.80
CA THR A 302 -11.43 21.93 4.06
C THR A 302 -10.73 22.24 5.38
N GLY A 303 -9.51 22.77 5.31
CA GLY A 303 -8.74 23.24 6.46
C GLY A 303 -7.90 22.17 7.16
N VAL A 304 -7.94 20.91 6.73
CA VAL A 304 -7.04 19.86 7.21
C VAL A 304 -5.63 20.10 6.65
N PRO A 305 -4.57 20.15 7.48
CA PRO A 305 -3.20 20.21 7.00
C PRO A 305 -2.86 19.00 6.13
N THR A 306 -2.43 19.23 4.89
CA THR A 306 -2.11 18.18 3.92
C THR A 306 -0.60 18.12 3.71
N ILE A 307 -0.05 16.90 3.66
CA ILE A 307 1.37 16.61 3.44
C ILE A 307 1.48 15.76 2.18
N PHE A 308 2.19 16.25 1.16
CA PHE A 308 2.59 15.44 0.01
C PHE A 308 3.89 14.70 0.37
N ILE A 309 3.83 13.39 0.44
CA ILE A 309 4.95 12.52 0.80
C ILE A 309 5.50 11.93 -0.49
N THR A 310 6.55 12.56 -1.03
CA THR A 310 7.17 12.13 -2.29
C THR A 310 8.22 11.07 -2.03
N VAL A 311 8.08 9.92 -2.68
CA VAL A 311 9.00 8.78 -2.60
C VAL A 311 9.86 8.77 -3.86
N GLY A 312 11.16 8.89 -3.70
CA GLY A 312 12.12 8.88 -4.79
C GLY A 312 12.67 7.49 -5.12
N ASP A 313 13.68 7.46 -5.96
CA ASP A 313 14.28 6.22 -6.49
C ASP A 313 15.54 5.78 -5.72
N ASN A 314 15.87 6.42 -4.58
CA ASN A 314 16.99 5.99 -3.73
C ASN A 314 16.62 4.73 -2.92
N ASN A 315 16.08 3.73 -3.59
CA ASN A 315 15.72 2.42 -3.06
C ASN A 315 16.03 1.33 -4.10
N ALA A 316 15.94 0.07 -3.71
CA ALA A 316 16.31 -1.03 -4.60
C ALA A 316 15.25 -1.32 -5.69
N ASP A 317 13.99 -0.97 -5.45
CA ASP A 317 12.89 -1.00 -6.41
C ASP A 317 11.62 -0.34 -5.85
N GLY A 318 10.58 -0.20 -6.68
CA GLY A 318 9.35 0.47 -6.29
C GLY A 318 8.60 -0.18 -5.13
N VAL A 319 8.77 -1.47 -4.86
CA VAL A 319 8.16 -2.14 -3.69
C VAL A 319 8.84 -1.69 -2.40
N ASN A 320 10.15 -1.48 -2.43
CA ASN A 320 10.87 -0.87 -1.29
C ASN A 320 10.29 0.49 -0.94
N GLY A 321 9.95 1.32 -1.92
CA GLY A 321 9.32 2.62 -1.67
C GLY A 321 8.01 2.52 -0.88
N PHE A 322 7.19 1.48 -1.10
CA PHE A 322 5.97 1.21 -0.33
C PHE A 322 6.26 0.81 1.13
N ILE A 323 7.38 0.14 1.37
CA ILE A 323 7.84 -0.18 2.73
C ILE A 323 8.44 1.06 3.38
N ASP A 324 9.26 1.80 2.65
CA ASP A 324 10.06 2.90 3.17
C ASP A 324 9.19 4.11 3.57
N ILE A 325 8.09 4.39 2.85
CA ILE A 325 7.11 5.41 3.30
C ILE A 325 6.48 5.02 4.64
N ILE A 326 6.10 3.76 4.83
CA ILE A 326 5.51 3.29 6.09
C ILE A 326 6.54 3.31 7.22
N ASN A 327 7.80 2.93 6.93
CA ASN A 327 8.89 2.99 7.89
C ASN A 327 9.17 4.44 8.32
N ALA A 328 9.19 5.39 7.37
CA ALA A 328 9.36 6.81 7.64
C ALA A 328 8.24 7.34 8.55
N LEU A 329 6.99 7.02 8.26
CA LEU A 329 5.84 7.42 9.06
C LEU A 329 5.83 6.76 10.45
N ASN A 330 6.24 5.49 10.55
CA ASN A 330 6.38 4.82 11.83
C ASN A 330 7.49 5.42 12.70
N ALA A 331 8.54 5.98 12.10
CA ALA A 331 9.59 6.66 12.84
C ALA A 331 9.15 8.02 13.43
N GLU A 332 8.05 8.59 12.97
CA GLU A 332 7.52 9.85 13.49
C GLU A 332 6.82 9.66 14.84
N SER A 333 6.99 10.62 15.74
CA SER A 333 6.24 10.65 17.01
C SER A 333 4.75 10.95 16.81
N ALA A 334 4.39 11.68 15.74
CA ALA A 334 3.03 12.07 15.39
C ALA A 334 2.84 11.99 13.85
N PRO A 335 2.67 10.77 13.30
CA PRO A 335 2.40 10.59 11.88
C PRO A 335 1.05 11.21 11.48
N PRO A 336 0.77 11.45 10.20
CA PRO A 336 -0.54 11.87 9.74
C PRO A 336 -1.60 10.83 10.16
N GLN A 337 -2.78 11.29 10.57
CA GLN A 337 -3.87 10.42 11.02
C GLN A 337 -4.56 9.67 9.89
N VAL A 338 -4.38 10.15 8.66
CA VAL A 338 -4.89 9.53 7.43
C VAL A 338 -3.79 9.53 6.39
N LEU A 339 -3.61 8.41 5.70
CA LEU A 339 -2.72 8.27 4.55
C LEU A 339 -3.52 7.77 3.37
N THR A 340 -3.45 8.45 2.22
CA THR A 340 -4.04 7.99 0.96
C THR A 340 -2.97 7.70 -0.07
N THR A 341 -3.15 6.63 -0.83
CA THR A 341 -2.22 6.14 -1.85
C THR A 341 -2.99 5.69 -3.09
N SER A 342 -2.60 6.23 -4.24
CA SER A 342 -3.21 5.93 -5.55
C SER A 342 -2.29 5.11 -6.46
N TYR A 343 -1.56 4.16 -5.87
CA TYR A 343 -0.60 3.29 -6.56
C TYR A 343 -0.74 1.84 -6.06
N GLY A 344 -0.28 0.89 -6.88
CA GLY A 344 -0.36 -0.53 -6.50
C GLY A 344 0.33 -1.45 -7.49
N PHE A 345 0.06 -2.74 -7.36
CA PHE A 345 0.62 -3.84 -8.15
C PHE A 345 -0.47 -4.89 -8.42
N ASP A 346 -0.22 -5.81 -9.31
CA ASP A 346 -0.97 -7.06 -9.34
C ASP A 346 -0.44 -8.01 -8.25
N GLU A 347 -1.34 -8.59 -7.45
CA GLU A 347 -0.95 -9.44 -6.31
C GLU A 347 -0.01 -10.60 -6.71
N PRO A 348 -0.24 -11.30 -7.83
CA PRO A 348 0.65 -12.40 -8.25
C PRO A 348 2.10 -11.97 -8.51
N ASP A 349 2.34 -10.69 -8.80
CA ASP A 349 3.68 -10.21 -9.17
C ASP A 349 4.60 -10.09 -7.94
N LEU A 350 4.05 -9.86 -6.75
CA LEU A 350 4.86 -9.72 -5.53
C LEU A 350 5.30 -11.04 -4.94
N GLY A 351 4.45 -12.08 -4.98
CA GLY A 351 4.62 -13.28 -4.19
C GLY A 351 4.14 -13.14 -2.75
N SER A 352 3.79 -14.27 -2.14
CA SER A 352 3.11 -14.27 -0.83
C SER A 352 3.99 -13.72 0.30
N ALA A 353 5.28 -14.04 0.32
CA ALA A 353 6.18 -13.60 1.40
C ALA A 353 6.33 -12.07 1.41
N LEU A 354 6.61 -11.46 0.25
CA LEU A 354 6.78 -10.01 0.14
C LEU A 354 5.44 -9.29 0.35
N ALA A 355 4.34 -9.77 -0.25
CA ALA A 355 3.02 -9.21 -0.03
C ALA A 355 2.64 -9.20 1.46
N THR A 356 2.90 -10.32 2.17
CA THR A 356 2.68 -10.41 3.62
C THR A 356 3.55 -9.40 4.39
N ARG A 357 4.81 -9.27 4.01
CA ARG A 357 5.74 -8.35 4.67
C ARG A 357 5.31 -6.89 4.54
N VAL A 358 4.91 -6.47 3.33
CA VAL A 358 4.38 -5.12 3.07
C VAL A 358 3.07 -4.90 3.83
N CYS A 359 2.18 -5.89 3.81
CA CYS A 359 0.90 -5.83 4.53
C CYS A 359 1.10 -5.72 6.06
N ASN A 360 2.08 -6.43 6.63
CA ASN A 360 2.46 -6.30 8.03
C ASN A 360 2.96 -4.88 8.38
N ALA A 361 3.67 -4.21 7.47
CA ALA A 361 4.07 -2.83 7.69
C ALA A 361 2.83 -1.91 7.80
N TYR A 362 1.80 -2.09 6.97
CA TYR A 362 0.54 -1.35 7.13
C TYR A 362 -0.14 -1.64 8.47
N MET A 363 -0.11 -2.89 8.94
CA MET A 363 -0.64 -3.26 10.26
C MET A 363 0.05 -2.48 11.39
N THR A 364 1.37 -2.32 11.34
CA THR A 364 2.13 -1.58 12.37
C THR A 364 1.70 -0.10 12.44
N LEU A 365 1.52 0.56 11.30
CA LEU A 365 1.10 1.96 11.25
C LEU A 365 -0.39 2.11 11.60
N GLY A 366 -1.24 1.17 11.15
CA GLY A 366 -2.66 1.13 11.50
C GLY A 366 -2.89 0.97 13.00
N ALA A 367 -2.10 0.14 13.68
CA ALA A 367 -2.17 -0.05 15.13
C ALA A 367 -1.84 1.23 15.92
N ARG A 368 -1.10 2.16 15.33
CA ARG A 368 -0.80 3.49 15.88
C ARG A 368 -1.90 4.52 15.63
N GLY A 369 -3.04 4.11 15.05
CA GLY A 369 -4.19 4.97 14.83
C GLY A 369 -4.19 5.71 13.49
N VAL A 370 -3.41 5.27 12.52
CA VAL A 370 -3.43 5.82 11.16
C VAL A 370 -4.45 5.08 10.30
N SER A 371 -5.36 5.81 9.67
CA SER A 371 -6.27 5.30 8.63
C SER A 371 -5.51 5.27 7.30
N ILE A 372 -5.21 4.07 6.80
CA ILE A 372 -4.49 3.88 5.54
C ILE A 372 -5.51 3.50 4.46
N LEU A 373 -5.54 4.27 3.37
CA LEU A 373 -6.45 4.07 2.25
C LEU A 373 -5.67 3.86 0.95
N PHE A 374 -6.14 2.91 0.15
CA PHE A 374 -5.60 2.67 -1.18
C PHE A 374 -6.70 2.64 -2.23
N ALA A 375 -6.45 3.26 -3.37
CA ALA A 375 -7.23 3.02 -4.56
C ALA A 375 -7.21 1.53 -4.92
N SER A 376 -8.37 0.96 -5.29
CA SER A 376 -8.51 -0.49 -5.48
C SER A 376 -7.93 -1.00 -6.79
N GLY A 377 -7.72 -0.11 -7.78
CA GLY A 377 -7.26 -0.41 -9.13
C GLY A 377 -8.27 -0.09 -10.22
N ASP A 378 -7.81 -0.06 -11.47
CA ASP A 378 -8.58 0.41 -12.63
C ASP A 378 -8.73 -0.66 -13.73
N GLY A 379 -8.52 -1.93 -13.40
CA GLY A 379 -8.63 -3.06 -14.33
C GLY A 379 -9.86 -3.96 -14.15
N GLY A 380 -10.81 -3.57 -13.32
CA GLY A 380 -11.95 -4.42 -12.99
C GLY A 380 -11.49 -5.71 -12.30
N VAL A 381 -11.88 -6.89 -12.82
CA VAL A 381 -11.37 -8.18 -12.30
C VAL A 381 -10.05 -8.62 -12.94
N SER A 382 -9.41 -7.77 -13.75
CA SER A 382 -8.15 -8.10 -14.45
C SER A 382 -6.90 -7.45 -13.85
N GLY A 383 -6.94 -7.05 -12.59
CA GLY A 383 -5.79 -6.50 -11.88
C GLY A 383 -5.86 -5.01 -11.63
N GLY A 384 -4.70 -4.40 -11.31
CA GLY A 384 -4.57 -2.96 -11.11
C GLY A 384 -4.81 -2.16 -12.38
N GLN A 385 -4.54 -2.76 -13.55
CA GLN A 385 -4.82 -2.21 -14.88
C GLN A 385 -5.51 -3.27 -15.75
N SER A 386 -6.24 -2.82 -16.77
CA SER A 386 -6.92 -3.75 -17.69
C SER A 386 -5.92 -4.56 -18.51
N GLN A 387 -6.02 -5.87 -18.44
CA GLN A 387 -5.17 -6.80 -19.18
C GLN A 387 -5.91 -8.08 -19.58
N SER A 388 -5.31 -8.84 -20.51
CA SER A 388 -5.87 -10.12 -20.95
C SER A 388 -5.63 -11.21 -19.90
N CYS A 389 -6.70 -11.88 -19.48
CA CYS A 389 -6.64 -12.96 -18.50
C CYS A 389 -7.79 -13.95 -18.66
N THR A 390 -7.70 -15.09 -18.00
CA THR A 390 -8.75 -16.12 -17.93
C THR A 390 -9.22 -16.36 -16.49
N THR A 391 -8.35 -16.10 -15.53
CA THR A 391 -8.61 -16.14 -14.09
C THR A 391 -8.49 -14.72 -13.55
N PHE A 392 -9.30 -14.36 -12.58
CA PHE A 392 -9.30 -13.02 -12.01
C PHE A 392 -7.98 -12.73 -11.32
N ILE A 393 -7.49 -11.50 -11.47
CA ILE A 393 -6.21 -11.02 -10.93
C ILE A 393 -6.51 -10.03 -9.82
N PRO A 394 -6.28 -10.37 -8.55
CA PRO A 394 -6.43 -9.41 -7.46
C PRO A 394 -5.36 -8.33 -7.54
N ALA A 395 -5.74 -7.09 -7.24
CA ALA A 395 -4.79 -5.98 -7.06
C ALA A 395 -4.17 -6.00 -5.65
N PHE A 396 -2.91 -5.57 -5.55
CA PHE A 396 -2.22 -5.35 -4.28
C PHE A 396 -1.88 -3.85 -4.15
N PRO A 397 -2.04 -3.23 -2.98
CA PRO A 397 -2.40 -3.85 -1.70
C PRO A 397 -3.91 -4.09 -1.50
N GLY A 398 -4.80 -3.89 -2.47
CA GLY A 398 -6.25 -4.09 -2.33
C GLY A 398 -6.66 -5.34 -1.54
N GLY A 399 -5.92 -6.45 -1.75
CA GLY A 399 -6.09 -7.70 -1.02
C GLY A 399 -5.56 -7.74 0.42
N CYS A 400 -4.80 -6.73 0.90
CA CYS A 400 -4.27 -6.71 2.27
C CYS A 400 -5.39 -6.42 3.30
N PRO A 401 -5.51 -7.17 4.42
CA PRO A 401 -6.58 -6.98 5.40
C PRO A 401 -6.39 -5.77 6.34
N PHE A 402 -5.25 -5.07 6.32
CA PHE A 402 -4.89 -4.06 7.32
C PHE A 402 -4.94 -2.61 6.82
N HIS A 403 -5.56 -2.37 5.68
CA HIS A 403 -5.89 -1.05 5.16
C HIS A 403 -7.29 -1.05 4.54
N THR A 404 -7.78 0.12 4.15
CA THR A 404 -9.08 0.30 3.48
C THR A 404 -8.88 0.44 1.98
N SER A 405 -9.47 -0.45 1.21
CA SER A 405 -9.47 -0.41 -0.26
C SER A 405 -10.68 0.38 -0.77
N VAL A 406 -10.45 1.34 -1.67
CA VAL A 406 -11.46 2.27 -2.16
C VAL A 406 -11.72 2.07 -3.64
N GLY A 407 -12.92 1.64 -3.99
CA GLY A 407 -13.43 1.48 -5.36
C GLY A 407 -14.04 2.76 -5.93
N ALA A 408 -14.53 2.67 -7.17
CA ALA A 408 -15.06 3.82 -7.89
C ALA A 408 -16.53 3.68 -8.26
N THR A 409 -17.24 4.82 -8.22
CA THR A 409 -18.59 5.01 -8.72
C THR A 409 -18.64 6.13 -9.76
N GLN A 410 -19.76 6.26 -10.47
CA GLN A 410 -20.00 7.30 -11.45
C GLN A 410 -21.43 7.84 -11.42
N GLY A 411 -21.57 9.11 -11.77
CA GLY A 411 -22.84 9.82 -11.94
C GLY A 411 -23.54 10.19 -10.64
N VAL A 412 -24.55 11.05 -10.72
CA VAL A 412 -25.29 11.55 -9.54
C VAL A 412 -26.12 10.44 -8.86
N ASN A 413 -26.69 9.52 -9.65
CA ASN A 413 -27.42 8.35 -9.14
C ASN A 413 -26.49 7.16 -8.89
N GLU A 414 -25.28 7.40 -8.66
CA GLU A 414 -24.16 6.49 -8.49
C GLU A 414 -24.43 5.01 -8.87
N VAL A 415 -23.71 4.60 -9.90
CA VAL A 415 -23.55 3.21 -10.28
C VAL A 415 -22.06 2.85 -10.19
N ALA A 416 -21.73 1.58 -10.09
CA ALA A 416 -20.33 1.14 -10.11
C ALA A 416 -19.63 1.62 -11.40
N ALA A 417 -18.42 2.13 -11.29
CA ALA A 417 -17.55 2.34 -12.44
C ALA A 417 -17.03 0.98 -12.93
N ASP A 418 -17.07 0.74 -14.23
CA ASP A 418 -16.76 -0.57 -14.81
C ASP A 418 -15.27 -0.97 -14.68
N PHE A 419 -14.40 0.00 -14.53
CA PHE A 419 -12.97 -0.22 -14.28
C PHE A 419 -12.64 -0.50 -12.80
N SER A 420 -13.55 -0.23 -11.84
CA SER A 420 -13.28 -0.38 -10.40
C SER A 420 -12.77 -1.77 -10.07
N SER A 421 -11.48 -1.89 -9.74
CA SER A 421 -10.90 -3.20 -9.40
C SER A 421 -11.48 -3.72 -8.10
N GLY A 422 -11.78 -5.00 -8.11
CA GLY A 422 -12.30 -5.68 -6.96
C GLY A 422 -12.33 -7.19 -7.14
N GLY A 423 -12.43 -7.88 -6.03
CA GLY A 423 -12.39 -9.33 -6.01
C GLY A 423 -11.94 -9.90 -4.68
N PHE A 424 -11.07 -10.92 -4.76
CA PHE A 424 -10.66 -11.73 -3.61
C PHE A 424 -9.17 -12.05 -3.72
N SER A 425 -8.44 -11.82 -2.65
CA SER A 425 -7.01 -12.14 -2.56
C SER A 425 -6.74 -13.63 -2.68
N ASN A 426 -5.64 -13.99 -3.32
CA ASN A 426 -5.11 -15.35 -3.34
C ASN A 426 -4.10 -15.59 -2.19
N VAL A 427 -3.58 -14.52 -1.58
CA VAL A 427 -2.57 -14.55 -0.52
C VAL A 427 -3.21 -14.45 0.87
N PHE A 428 -4.14 -13.52 1.06
CA PHE A 428 -4.69 -13.20 2.37
C PHE A 428 -6.06 -13.86 2.58
N ALA A 429 -6.23 -14.49 3.72
CA ALA A 429 -7.52 -15.04 4.13
C ALA A 429 -8.52 -13.91 4.45
N ARG A 430 -9.80 -14.23 4.35
CA ARG A 430 -10.88 -13.31 4.70
C ARG A 430 -10.90 -13.00 6.19
N PRO A 431 -10.71 -11.72 6.60
CA PRO A 431 -10.77 -11.34 8.00
C PRO A 431 -12.19 -11.42 8.56
N SER A 432 -12.28 -11.54 9.90
CA SER A 432 -13.53 -11.72 10.61
C SER A 432 -14.51 -10.55 10.42
N TYR A 433 -14.02 -9.31 10.35
CA TYR A 433 -14.84 -8.10 10.24
C TYR A 433 -15.72 -8.08 8.97
N GLN A 434 -15.31 -8.70 7.86
CA GLN A 434 -16.08 -8.72 6.61
C GLN A 434 -16.82 -10.04 6.35
N SER A 435 -16.62 -11.06 7.19
CA SER A 435 -17.10 -12.42 6.92
C SER A 435 -18.60 -12.52 6.69
N GLY A 436 -19.42 -11.77 7.46
CA GLY A 436 -20.88 -11.76 7.31
C GLY A 436 -21.33 -11.17 6.00
N ALA A 437 -20.84 -9.99 5.65
CA ALA A 437 -21.16 -9.27 4.42
C ALA A 437 -20.76 -10.05 3.18
N VAL A 438 -19.51 -10.52 3.14
CA VAL A 438 -18.97 -11.31 2.01
C VAL A 438 -19.69 -12.63 1.84
N THR A 439 -20.04 -13.34 2.91
CA THR A 439 -20.80 -14.59 2.82
C THR A 439 -22.20 -14.34 2.22
N THR A 440 -22.85 -13.25 2.60
CA THR A 440 -24.15 -12.85 2.02
C THR A 440 -24.04 -12.61 0.53
N TYR A 441 -23.01 -11.89 0.08
CA TYR A 441 -22.75 -11.65 -1.33
C TYR A 441 -22.48 -12.95 -2.11
N LEU A 442 -21.60 -13.81 -1.61
CA LEU A 442 -21.24 -15.08 -2.27
C LEU A 442 -22.46 -16.02 -2.41
N ASN A 443 -23.33 -16.06 -1.40
CA ASN A 443 -24.58 -16.82 -1.47
C ASN A 443 -25.50 -16.28 -2.58
N ALA A 444 -25.61 -14.96 -2.72
CA ALA A 444 -26.40 -14.32 -3.76
C ALA A 444 -25.74 -14.44 -5.17
N LEU A 445 -24.41 -14.49 -5.23
CA LEU A 445 -23.65 -14.68 -6.48
C LEU A 445 -23.84 -16.10 -7.05
N GLY A 446 -23.95 -17.11 -6.19
CA GLY A 446 -24.08 -18.51 -6.58
C GLY A 446 -22.88 -19.03 -7.37
N ASN A 447 -23.13 -19.66 -8.51
CA ASN A 447 -22.08 -20.25 -9.35
C ASN A 447 -21.46 -19.27 -10.37
N THR A 448 -21.85 -17.98 -10.36
CA THR A 448 -21.30 -16.99 -11.28
C THR A 448 -19.79 -16.86 -11.08
N ASN A 449 -19.01 -16.95 -12.15
CA ASN A 449 -17.54 -16.90 -12.14
C ASN A 449 -16.85 -18.01 -11.30
N SER A 450 -17.52 -19.11 -11.04
CA SER A 450 -16.95 -20.24 -10.28
C SER A 450 -15.63 -20.72 -10.92
N GLY A 451 -14.61 -20.93 -10.08
CA GLY A 451 -13.26 -21.35 -10.50
C GLY A 451 -12.38 -20.23 -11.06
N LYS A 452 -12.87 -18.97 -11.13
CA LYS A 452 -12.08 -17.84 -11.61
C LYS A 452 -11.44 -17.02 -10.48
N PHE A 453 -11.86 -17.18 -9.23
CA PHE A 453 -11.39 -16.43 -8.05
C PHE A 453 -11.38 -17.33 -6.80
N ASN A 454 -10.67 -16.86 -5.76
CA ASN A 454 -10.60 -17.53 -4.45
C ASN A 454 -11.72 -17.02 -3.51
N PRO A 455 -12.83 -17.76 -3.33
CA PRO A 455 -13.94 -17.27 -2.49
C PRO A 455 -13.61 -17.19 -0.99
N SER A 456 -12.47 -17.75 -0.55
CA SER A 456 -12.03 -17.70 0.85
C SER A 456 -11.09 -16.52 1.14
N GLY A 457 -10.66 -15.81 0.09
CA GLY A 457 -9.72 -14.68 0.22
C GLY A 457 -10.35 -13.45 0.86
N ARG A 458 -9.48 -12.54 1.31
CA ARG A 458 -9.84 -11.16 1.67
C ARG A 458 -10.50 -10.52 0.46
N ALA A 459 -11.70 -10.00 0.65
CA ALA A 459 -12.52 -9.42 -0.38
C ALA A 459 -12.39 -7.89 -0.40
N PHE A 460 -12.28 -7.28 -1.60
CA PHE A 460 -12.11 -5.84 -1.80
C PHE A 460 -12.91 -5.34 -3.02
N PRO A 461 -13.22 -4.01 -3.11
CA PRO A 461 -12.91 -2.95 -2.16
C PRO A 461 -13.78 -3.01 -0.88
N ASP A 462 -13.45 -2.17 0.11
CA ASP A 462 -14.25 -2.03 1.35
C ASP A 462 -15.34 -0.98 1.20
N ILE A 463 -15.05 0.09 0.45
CA ILE A 463 -15.87 1.28 0.26
C ILE A 463 -15.63 1.83 -1.17
N ALA A 464 -16.42 2.79 -1.62
CA ALA A 464 -16.21 3.50 -2.87
C ALA A 464 -16.48 5.01 -2.75
N ALA A 465 -16.07 5.76 -3.76
CA ALA A 465 -16.46 7.15 -3.99
C ALA A 465 -16.46 7.46 -5.49
N GLN A 466 -16.91 8.68 -5.89
CA GLN A 466 -16.86 9.13 -7.28
C GLN A 466 -15.46 8.97 -7.88
N GLY A 467 -15.39 8.37 -9.07
CA GLY A 467 -14.14 8.12 -9.77
C GLY A 467 -14.19 8.42 -11.28
N VAL A 468 -15.21 9.12 -11.78
CA VAL A 468 -15.38 9.41 -13.21
C VAL A 468 -15.70 10.88 -13.44
N ASN A 469 -15.13 11.45 -14.50
CA ASN A 469 -15.31 12.86 -14.87
C ASN A 469 -14.90 13.86 -13.78
N VAL A 470 -13.86 13.53 -13.03
CA VAL A 470 -13.36 14.36 -11.94
C VAL A 470 -12.47 15.47 -12.50
N GLU A 471 -12.85 16.74 -12.27
CA GLU A 471 -12.15 17.91 -12.83
C GLU A 471 -10.88 18.22 -12.03
N ILE A 472 -9.76 18.31 -12.74
CA ILE A 472 -8.46 18.74 -12.19
C ILE A 472 -7.86 19.87 -13.02
N VAL A 473 -6.80 20.47 -12.49
CA VAL A 473 -5.88 21.36 -13.22
C VAL A 473 -4.52 20.68 -13.28
N ASP A 474 -4.00 20.49 -14.50
CA ASP A 474 -2.68 19.90 -14.72
C ASP A 474 -1.91 20.71 -15.76
N GLY A 475 -0.67 21.12 -15.44
CA GLY A 475 0.16 21.96 -16.28
C GLY A 475 -0.51 23.30 -16.67
N GLY A 476 -1.38 23.84 -15.82
CA GLY A 476 -2.14 25.07 -16.03
C GLY A 476 -3.43 24.89 -16.84
N SER A 477 -3.81 23.67 -17.22
CA SER A 477 -5.01 23.37 -18.01
C SER A 477 -6.00 22.54 -17.21
N ALA A 478 -7.30 22.88 -17.30
CA ALA A 478 -8.36 22.06 -16.72
C ALA A 478 -8.63 20.83 -17.61
N GLY A 479 -8.88 19.68 -16.97
CA GLY A 479 -9.23 18.44 -17.65
C GLY A 479 -10.04 17.52 -16.73
N LEU A 480 -10.61 16.46 -17.30
CA LEU A 480 -11.34 15.45 -16.57
C LEU A 480 -10.52 14.17 -16.50
N VAL A 481 -10.53 13.55 -15.33
CA VAL A 481 -9.86 12.28 -15.08
C VAL A 481 -10.85 11.24 -14.58
N ALA A 482 -10.48 9.95 -14.76
CA ALA A 482 -11.21 8.81 -14.21
C ALA A 482 -10.23 7.80 -13.65
N GLY A 483 -10.59 7.15 -12.56
CA GLY A 483 -9.80 6.15 -11.85
C GLY A 483 -10.25 6.02 -10.39
N THR A 484 -9.93 4.91 -9.76
CA THR A 484 -10.06 4.73 -8.30
C THR A 484 -9.11 5.67 -7.55
N SER A 485 -8.10 6.21 -8.24
CA SER A 485 -7.24 7.30 -7.81
C SER A 485 -8.00 8.59 -7.46
N CYS A 486 -9.17 8.85 -8.07
CA CYS A 486 -10.05 9.93 -7.65
C CYS A 486 -10.73 9.59 -6.31
N SER A 487 -11.18 8.35 -6.18
CA SER A 487 -12.03 7.89 -5.08
C SER A 487 -11.31 7.84 -3.74
N SER A 488 -10.04 7.39 -3.73
CA SER A 488 -9.26 7.24 -2.51
C SER A 488 -9.01 8.58 -1.80
N PRO A 489 -8.51 9.64 -2.43
CA PRO A 489 -8.31 10.94 -1.78
C PRO A 489 -9.62 11.62 -1.38
N ILE A 490 -10.72 11.37 -2.11
CA ILE A 490 -12.05 11.86 -1.75
C ILE A 490 -12.51 11.22 -0.43
N PHE A 491 -12.43 9.89 -0.30
CA PHE A 491 -12.84 9.21 0.92
C PHE A 491 -11.88 9.50 2.09
N ALA A 492 -10.57 9.62 1.83
CA ALA A 492 -9.58 10.05 2.82
C ALA A 492 -9.90 11.45 3.39
N SER A 493 -10.41 12.34 2.54
CA SER A 493 -10.88 13.67 2.96
C SER A 493 -12.08 13.59 3.92
N VAL A 494 -13.04 12.71 3.63
CA VAL A 494 -14.19 12.44 4.52
C VAL A 494 -13.70 11.95 5.88
N VAL A 495 -12.82 10.96 5.92
CA VAL A 495 -12.24 10.41 7.15
C VAL A 495 -11.49 11.49 7.94
N SER A 496 -10.69 12.32 7.27
CA SER A 496 -9.94 13.40 7.91
C SER A 496 -10.86 14.45 8.54
N LEU A 497 -11.97 14.80 7.89
CA LEU A 497 -12.96 15.73 8.47
C LEU A 497 -13.69 15.11 9.67
N ILE A 498 -13.97 13.82 9.67
CA ILE A 498 -14.54 13.12 10.84
C ILE A 498 -13.53 13.11 11.98
N ASN A 499 -12.25 12.81 11.72
CA ASN A 499 -11.19 12.86 12.72
C ASN A 499 -11.05 14.25 13.36
N ASP A 500 -11.16 15.34 12.57
CA ASP A 500 -11.17 16.70 13.11
C ASP A 500 -12.30 16.91 14.14
N ARG A 501 -13.50 16.42 13.84
CA ARG A 501 -14.67 16.52 14.74
C ARG A 501 -14.50 15.66 16.00
N LEU A 502 -13.90 14.45 15.84
CA LEU A 502 -13.61 13.57 16.97
C LEU A 502 -12.60 14.21 17.91
N ILE A 503 -11.49 14.73 17.40
CA ILE A 503 -10.46 15.41 18.21
C ILE A 503 -11.05 16.65 18.90
N ALA A 504 -11.85 17.46 18.18
CA ALA A 504 -12.53 18.61 18.77
C ALA A 504 -13.48 18.24 19.93
N ALA A 505 -14.06 17.03 19.89
CA ALA A 505 -14.91 16.47 20.94
C ALA A 505 -14.12 15.72 22.04
N GLY A 506 -12.78 15.74 22.00
CA GLY A 506 -11.92 15.02 22.94
C GLY A 506 -11.96 13.49 22.77
N LYS A 507 -12.32 13.01 21.58
CA LYS A 507 -12.38 11.59 21.23
C LYS A 507 -11.16 11.18 20.42
N PRO A 508 -10.76 9.88 20.43
CA PRO A 508 -9.71 9.36 19.57
C PRO A 508 -10.11 9.42 18.10
N VAL A 509 -9.13 9.46 17.21
CA VAL A 509 -9.31 9.31 15.76
C VAL A 509 -9.77 7.90 15.42
N LEU A 510 -10.33 7.70 14.21
CA LEU A 510 -10.89 6.41 13.79
C LEU A 510 -9.84 5.29 13.70
N GLY A 511 -8.58 5.62 13.31
CA GLY A 511 -7.54 4.62 13.12
C GLY A 511 -7.84 3.66 11.96
N PHE A 512 -7.52 2.38 12.11
CA PHE A 512 -7.82 1.37 11.10
C PHE A 512 -9.34 1.21 10.93
N LEU A 513 -9.84 1.50 9.73
CA LEU A 513 -11.26 1.79 9.50
C LEU A 513 -12.14 0.55 9.35
N ASN A 514 -11.63 -0.57 8.80
CA ASN A 514 -12.49 -1.64 8.31
C ASN A 514 -13.44 -2.21 9.37
N PRO A 515 -13.03 -2.48 10.63
CA PRO A 515 -13.99 -2.92 11.65
C PRO A 515 -15.11 -1.92 11.91
N PHE A 516 -14.81 -0.60 11.85
CA PHE A 516 -15.82 0.45 11.99
C PHE A 516 -16.76 0.48 10.78
N LEU A 517 -16.24 0.39 9.53
CA LEU A 517 -17.06 0.43 8.31
C LEU A 517 -18.04 -0.74 8.26
N TYR A 518 -17.54 -1.97 8.47
CA TYR A 518 -18.37 -3.18 8.40
C TYR A 518 -19.36 -3.32 9.59
N ALA A 519 -19.09 -2.66 10.71
CA ALA A 519 -20.03 -2.58 11.82
C ALA A 519 -21.17 -1.56 11.58
N ASN A 520 -21.01 -0.64 10.62
CA ASN A 520 -21.93 0.47 10.37
C ASN A 520 -22.33 0.59 8.89
N PRO A 521 -22.82 -0.48 8.23
CA PRO A 521 -23.15 -0.42 6.79
C PRO A 521 -24.22 0.63 6.47
N GLN A 522 -25.09 0.99 7.43
CA GLN A 522 -26.09 2.03 7.28
C GLN A 522 -25.51 3.46 7.18
N ALA A 523 -24.22 3.63 7.42
CA ALA A 523 -23.51 4.91 7.28
C ALA A 523 -23.11 5.21 5.83
N PHE A 524 -23.48 4.35 4.89
CA PHE A 524 -23.10 4.45 3.47
C PHE A 524 -24.32 4.39 2.55
N PHE A 525 -24.17 4.94 1.36
CA PHE A 525 -25.15 4.80 0.28
C PHE A 525 -24.79 3.53 -0.51
N ASP A 526 -25.63 2.53 -0.40
CA ASP A 526 -25.47 1.23 -1.06
C ASP A 526 -25.60 1.35 -2.59
N ILE A 527 -24.67 0.77 -3.33
CA ILE A 527 -24.60 0.82 -4.80
C ILE A 527 -24.98 -0.56 -5.36
N THR A 528 -26.12 -0.62 -6.05
CA THR A 528 -26.71 -1.90 -6.46
C THR A 528 -26.73 -2.13 -7.97
N SER A 529 -26.05 -1.27 -8.74
CA SER A 529 -26.04 -1.30 -10.21
C SER A 529 -24.62 -1.17 -10.76
N GLY A 530 -24.33 -1.90 -11.83
CA GLY A 530 -23.04 -1.96 -12.51
C GLY A 530 -22.28 -3.26 -12.23
N SER A 531 -21.06 -3.33 -12.74
CA SER A 531 -20.16 -4.49 -12.59
C SER A 531 -18.74 -4.07 -12.94
N ASN A 532 -17.75 -4.92 -12.62
CA ASN A 532 -16.33 -4.70 -12.95
C ASN A 532 -15.81 -5.76 -13.96
N PRO A 533 -16.14 -5.63 -15.26
CA PRO A 533 -15.77 -6.61 -16.28
C PRO A 533 -14.26 -6.78 -16.42
N GLY A 534 -13.87 -7.94 -16.93
CA GLY A 534 -12.49 -8.29 -17.23
C GLY A 534 -12.34 -9.80 -17.43
N CYS A 535 -11.14 -10.24 -17.84
CA CYS A 535 -10.83 -11.68 -18.05
C CYS A 535 -11.90 -12.41 -18.90
N ASN A 536 -12.41 -11.73 -19.93
CA ASN A 536 -13.49 -12.23 -20.82
C ASN A 536 -14.79 -12.56 -20.07
N THR A 537 -15.13 -11.81 -19.01
CA THR A 537 -16.38 -11.94 -18.24
C THR A 537 -16.98 -10.57 -17.96
N ASN A 538 -18.21 -10.55 -17.45
CA ASN A 538 -18.84 -9.34 -16.93
C ASN A 538 -18.35 -8.98 -15.51
N GLY A 539 -17.35 -9.69 -14.98
CA GLY A 539 -16.84 -9.48 -13.62
C GLY A 539 -17.89 -9.81 -12.55
N PHE A 540 -17.78 -9.11 -11.44
CA PHE A 540 -18.73 -9.19 -10.34
C PHE A 540 -19.83 -8.14 -10.52
N PRO A 541 -21.10 -8.47 -10.33
CA PRO A 541 -22.18 -7.49 -10.31
C PRO A 541 -22.25 -6.75 -8.96
N ALA A 542 -22.51 -5.45 -9.00
CA ALA A 542 -22.90 -4.69 -7.82
C ALA A 542 -24.28 -5.17 -7.33
N ARG A 543 -24.45 -5.29 -6.01
CA ARG A 543 -25.67 -5.81 -5.36
C ARG A 543 -25.92 -5.14 -4.02
N ALA A 544 -27.14 -5.32 -3.49
CA ALA A 544 -27.48 -4.82 -2.16
C ALA A 544 -26.54 -5.37 -1.07
N GLY A 545 -26.08 -4.50 -0.21
CA GLY A 545 -25.05 -4.74 0.79
C GLY A 545 -23.64 -4.63 0.22
N TRP A 546 -22.68 -5.31 0.80
CA TRP A 546 -21.32 -5.32 0.29
C TRP A 546 -21.21 -6.08 -1.03
N ASP A 547 -20.45 -5.56 -1.98
CA ASP A 547 -20.06 -6.26 -3.21
C ASP A 547 -18.59 -5.94 -3.60
N PRO A 548 -17.94 -6.83 -4.42
CA PRO A 548 -16.54 -6.64 -4.80
C PRO A 548 -16.36 -5.70 -6.01
N VAL A 549 -17.15 -4.63 -6.08
CA VAL A 549 -17.04 -3.54 -7.06
C VAL A 549 -17.01 -2.19 -6.34
N THR A 550 -17.92 -2.01 -5.38
CA THR A 550 -18.14 -0.74 -4.66
C THR A 550 -18.06 -0.90 -3.13
N GLY A 551 -17.72 -2.09 -2.64
CA GLY A 551 -17.67 -2.35 -1.21
C GLY A 551 -19.03 -2.15 -0.54
N LEU A 552 -19.05 -1.46 0.61
CA LEU A 552 -20.26 -1.08 1.34
C LEU A 552 -21.02 0.11 0.70
N GLY A 553 -20.51 0.66 -0.41
CA GLY A 553 -21.06 1.82 -1.10
C GLY A 553 -20.29 3.12 -0.87
N THR A 554 -20.95 4.27 -0.96
CA THR A 554 -20.32 5.61 -0.90
C THR A 554 -20.67 6.35 0.39
N PRO A 555 -19.83 7.29 0.89
CA PRO A 555 -19.98 7.86 2.21
C PRO A 555 -21.25 8.72 2.38
N ASN A 556 -21.91 8.60 3.53
CA ASN A 556 -22.87 9.57 4.05
C ASN A 556 -22.24 10.26 5.27
N PHE A 557 -21.74 11.47 5.09
CA PHE A 557 -20.95 12.16 6.11
C PHE A 557 -21.69 12.27 7.46
N ALA A 558 -22.96 12.64 7.44
CA ALA A 558 -23.77 12.80 8.66
C ALA A 558 -24.00 11.45 9.38
N ALA A 559 -24.26 10.39 8.59
CA ALA A 559 -24.45 9.05 9.18
C ALA A 559 -23.14 8.49 9.72
N MET A 560 -21.99 8.75 9.05
CA MET A 560 -20.68 8.38 9.56
C MET A 560 -20.32 9.11 10.86
N LEU A 561 -20.63 10.42 10.97
CA LEU A 561 -20.47 11.16 12.24
C LEU A 561 -21.29 10.52 13.36
N THR A 562 -22.55 10.23 13.10
CA THR A 562 -23.43 9.55 14.08
C THR A 562 -22.88 8.18 14.49
N ALA A 563 -22.40 7.40 13.51
CA ALA A 563 -21.75 6.12 13.78
C ALA A 563 -20.47 6.26 14.63
N ALA A 564 -19.71 7.36 14.44
CA ALA A 564 -18.54 7.70 15.24
C ALA A 564 -18.90 8.28 16.64
N GLY A 565 -20.20 8.43 16.94
CA GLY A 565 -20.70 8.92 18.22
C GLY A 565 -20.69 10.44 18.38
N LEU A 566 -20.84 11.18 17.27
CA LEU A 566 -20.92 12.64 17.20
C LEU A 566 -22.32 13.10 16.78
#